data_dce2d6fce9d3dc9a3929f7762f4c95fb
#
_entry.id   dce2d6fce9d3dc9a3929f7762f4c95fb
#
_cell.length_a   1.000
_cell.length_b   1.000
_cell.length_c   1.000
_cell.angle_alpha   90.00
_cell.angle_beta   90.00
_cell.angle_gamma   90.00
#
_symmetry.space_group_name_H-M   'P 1'
#
loop_
_entity.id
_entity.type
_entity.pdbx_description
1 polymer ?
#
loop_
_entity_poly.entity_id
_entity_poly.type
_entity_poly.pdbx_seq_one_letter_code
_entity_poly.pdbx_strand_id
1 'polypeptide(L)'
;MLVTGAGGQLGRALVDEFAPERPLALTRADWDVTLPPPGLGPQDVVLHAAAWTDVDGAEADPQGAAAVNVGGTANVAALGAPLVYYSSDYVFDGRKGEPYVESDGPNPLSAYGRTKLHGEAAAGAEAWIVRSSWLFGPTGHNFVRTMLRLGAERDEVAVVEDQRGCPTYVGHLAAATRRVLELPFGVYHVAADGDATWADFAEAIFEEAGLPARVRRISTAELGRPAPRPPYSVVRSEKGAPTLPHWREGLSECLARMEG
;
A
#
# COMPACT_ATOMS: atom_id res chain seq x y z
N MET A 1 -2.37 -21.86 -0.39
CA MET A 1 -2.16 -20.40 -0.36
C MET A 1 -3.33 -19.71 0.34
N LEU A 2 -3.07 -18.73 1.17
CA LEU A 2 -4.07 -17.94 1.90
C LEU A 2 -3.89 -16.45 1.56
N VAL A 3 -4.98 -15.71 1.34
CA VAL A 3 -5.00 -14.24 1.23
C VAL A 3 -5.82 -13.68 2.38
N THR A 4 -5.21 -12.90 3.28
CA THR A 4 -5.94 -12.16 4.30
C THR A 4 -6.24 -10.74 3.82
N GLY A 5 -7.30 -10.12 4.33
CA GLY A 5 -7.73 -8.80 3.84
C GLY A 5 -8.24 -8.83 2.39
N ALA A 6 -8.78 -9.98 1.95
CA ALA A 6 -9.26 -10.22 0.60
C ALA A 6 -10.35 -9.23 0.13
N GLY A 7 -11.06 -8.57 1.06
CA GLY A 7 -12.03 -7.52 0.74
C GLY A 7 -11.42 -6.15 0.41
N GLY A 8 -10.13 -5.93 0.74
CA GLY A 8 -9.40 -4.68 0.46
C GLY A 8 -8.96 -4.57 -0.99
N GLN A 9 -8.46 -3.39 -1.39
CA GLN A 9 -8.05 -3.14 -2.79
C GLN A 9 -6.90 -4.07 -3.24
N LEU A 10 -5.84 -4.21 -2.44
CA LEU A 10 -4.74 -5.12 -2.76
C LEU A 10 -5.15 -6.58 -2.62
N GLY A 11 -5.92 -6.92 -1.57
CA GLY A 11 -6.39 -8.29 -1.35
C GLY A 11 -7.21 -8.82 -2.52
N ARG A 12 -8.10 -8.02 -3.11
CA ARG A 12 -8.86 -8.37 -4.32
C ARG A 12 -7.93 -8.60 -5.51
N ALA A 13 -6.98 -7.70 -5.75
CA ALA A 13 -6.02 -7.84 -6.84
C ALA A 13 -5.16 -9.11 -6.70
N LEU A 14 -4.78 -9.48 -5.47
CA LEU A 14 -4.07 -10.73 -5.18
C LEU A 14 -4.95 -11.96 -5.43
N VAL A 15 -6.21 -11.94 -5.02
CA VAL A 15 -7.15 -13.04 -5.27
C VAL A 15 -7.36 -13.24 -6.78
N ASP A 16 -7.49 -12.14 -7.54
CA ASP A 16 -7.65 -12.20 -9.00
C ASP A 16 -6.37 -12.72 -9.67
N GLU A 17 -5.19 -12.23 -9.28
CA GLU A 17 -3.90 -12.63 -9.82
C GLU A 17 -3.61 -14.12 -9.57
N PHE A 18 -3.90 -14.59 -8.37
CA PHE A 18 -3.66 -15.97 -7.95
C PHE A 18 -4.90 -16.88 -8.10
N ALA A 19 -5.89 -16.49 -8.89
CA ALA A 19 -7.09 -17.30 -9.12
C ALA A 19 -6.82 -18.72 -9.61
N PRO A 20 -5.81 -19.00 -10.47
CA PRO A 20 -5.47 -20.37 -10.89
C PRO A 20 -5.07 -21.29 -9.72
N GLU A 21 -4.44 -20.75 -8.68
CA GLU A 21 -4.02 -21.45 -7.46
C GLU A 21 -5.16 -21.64 -6.44
N ARG A 22 -6.34 -21.07 -6.72
CA ARG A 22 -7.52 -21.12 -5.87
C ARG A 22 -7.23 -20.74 -4.41
N PRO A 23 -6.74 -19.51 -4.14
CA PRO A 23 -6.37 -19.11 -2.81
C PRO A 23 -7.59 -19.11 -1.88
N LEU A 24 -7.38 -19.48 -0.61
CA LEU A 24 -8.36 -19.23 0.44
C LEU A 24 -8.39 -17.73 0.72
N ALA A 25 -9.44 -17.06 0.30
CA ALA A 25 -9.60 -15.62 0.44
C ALA A 25 -10.39 -15.28 1.70
N LEU A 26 -9.76 -14.68 2.71
CA LEU A 26 -10.40 -14.30 3.96
C LEU A 26 -10.54 -12.77 4.06
N THR A 27 -11.78 -12.32 4.18
CA THR A 27 -12.13 -10.95 4.51
C THR A 27 -12.10 -10.73 6.02
N ARG A 28 -12.28 -9.49 6.48
CA ARG A 28 -12.39 -9.19 7.92
C ARG A 28 -13.59 -9.89 8.58
N ALA A 29 -14.65 -10.15 7.83
CA ALA A 29 -15.83 -10.86 8.34
C ALA A 29 -15.54 -12.35 8.56
N ASP A 30 -14.65 -12.94 7.76
CA ASP A 30 -14.26 -14.34 7.88
C ASP A 30 -13.20 -14.55 8.97
N TRP A 31 -12.28 -13.60 9.11
CA TRP A 31 -11.27 -13.59 10.17
C TRP A 31 -10.80 -12.15 10.45
N ASP A 32 -11.17 -11.63 11.63
CA ASP A 32 -10.52 -10.45 12.19
C ASP A 32 -9.13 -10.86 12.69
N VAL A 33 -8.08 -10.41 12.00
CA VAL A 33 -6.69 -10.82 12.29
C VAL A 33 -6.21 -10.41 13.68
N THR A 34 -6.92 -9.50 14.39
CA THR A 34 -6.63 -9.17 15.78
C THR A 34 -6.98 -10.29 16.76
N LEU A 35 -7.74 -11.29 16.29
CA LEU A 35 -8.12 -12.48 17.04
C LEU A 35 -7.19 -13.65 16.67
N PRO A 36 -7.07 -14.68 17.53
CA PRO A 36 -6.34 -15.89 17.18
C PRO A 36 -6.81 -16.48 15.84
N PRO A 37 -5.90 -17.12 15.07
CA PRO A 37 -6.27 -17.69 13.80
C PRO A 37 -7.36 -18.77 13.98
N PRO A 38 -8.36 -18.81 13.05
CA PRO A 38 -9.32 -19.92 13.02
C PRO A 38 -8.56 -21.22 12.68
N GLY A 39 -9.19 -22.35 12.95
CA GLY A 39 -8.61 -23.68 12.67
C GLY A 39 -8.43 -23.93 11.17
N LEU A 40 -7.47 -23.22 10.56
CA LEU A 40 -7.07 -23.40 9.16
C LEU A 40 -6.14 -24.62 9.04
N GLY A 41 -6.30 -25.37 7.95
CA GLY A 41 -5.32 -26.38 7.56
C GLY A 41 -3.97 -25.76 7.18
N PRO A 42 -2.93 -26.60 6.92
CA PRO A 42 -1.62 -26.10 6.50
C PRO A 42 -1.70 -25.21 5.27
N GLN A 43 -0.93 -24.14 5.24
CA GLN A 43 -0.82 -23.23 4.12
C GLN A 43 0.60 -23.27 3.55
N ASP A 44 0.74 -23.23 2.23
CA ASP A 44 2.06 -23.18 1.58
C ASP A 44 2.67 -21.79 1.69
N VAL A 45 1.82 -20.74 1.61
CA VAL A 45 2.20 -19.32 1.72
C VAL A 45 0.99 -18.47 2.10
N VAL A 46 1.23 -17.40 2.84
CA VAL A 46 0.21 -16.40 3.18
C VAL A 46 0.54 -15.06 2.54
N LEU A 47 -0.40 -14.50 1.78
CA LEU A 47 -0.36 -13.13 1.27
C LEU A 47 -1.16 -12.25 2.23
N HIS A 48 -0.45 -11.54 3.11
CA HIS A 48 -1.06 -10.77 4.21
C HIS A 48 -1.33 -9.33 3.81
N ALA A 49 -2.53 -9.09 3.23
CA ALA A 49 -2.99 -7.76 2.82
C ALA A 49 -3.95 -7.09 3.82
N ALA A 50 -4.28 -7.75 4.94
CA ALA A 50 -5.05 -7.12 6.00
C ALA A 50 -4.20 -6.09 6.74
N ALA A 51 -4.66 -4.84 6.81
CA ALA A 51 -3.97 -3.77 7.50
C ALA A 51 -4.92 -2.64 7.91
N TRP A 52 -4.55 -1.91 8.96
CA TRP A 52 -5.05 -0.58 9.22
C TRP A 52 -4.31 0.40 8.31
N THR A 53 -5.02 1.07 7.40
CA THR A 53 -4.42 1.95 6.37
C THR A 53 -4.82 3.42 6.52
N ASP A 54 -5.71 3.75 7.46
CA ASP A 54 -6.06 5.13 7.79
C ASP A 54 -4.93 5.77 8.61
N VAL A 55 -4.13 6.61 7.94
CA VAL A 55 -2.94 7.24 8.51
C VAL A 55 -3.31 8.24 9.62
N ASP A 56 -4.37 9.03 9.41
CA ASP A 56 -4.84 10.01 10.41
C ASP A 56 -5.56 9.30 11.57
N GLY A 57 -6.35 8.27 11.26
CA GLY A 57 -6.97 7.42 12.28
C GLY A 57 -5.97 6.70 13.17
N ALA A 58 -4.79 6.34 12.64
CA ALA A 58 -3.72 5.73 13.43
C ALA A 58 -3.07 6.71 14.43
N GLU A 59 -3.08 8.02 14.17
CA GLU A 59 -2.67 9.02 15.16
C GLU A 59 -3.71 9.18 16.27
N ALA A 60 -5.00 9.06 15.92
CA ALA A 60 -6.10 9.14 16.89
C ALA A 60 -6.21 7.87 17.74
N ASP A 61 -5.91 6.69 17.17
CA ASP A 61 -5.94 5.38 17.86
C ASP A 61 -4.68 4.55 17.52
N PRO A 62 -3.51 4.90 18.09
CA PRO A 62 -2.27 4.15 17.83
C PRO A 62 -2.34 2.70 18.33
N GLN A 63 -3.12 2.42 19.38
CA GLN A 63 -3.27 1.09 19.94
C GLN A 63 -4.11 0.19 19.02
N GLY A 64 -5.22 0.70 18.49
CA GLY A 64 -6.04 -0.01 17.50
C GLY A 64 -5.25 -0.28 16.22
N ALA A 65 -4.49 0.70 15.72
CA ALA A 65 -3.62 0.51 14.57
C ALA A 65 -2.52 -0.55 14.83
N ALA A 66 -1.91 -0.55 16.02
CA ALA A 66 -0.93 -1.56 16.43
C ALA A 66 -1.57 -2.95 16.60
N ALA A 67 -2.76 -3.03 17.15
CA ALA A 67 -3.47 -4.31 17.29
C ALA A 67 -3.68 -4.99 15.92
N VAL A 68 -4.01 -4.21 14.87
CA VAL A 68 -4.17 -4.74 13.50
C VAL A 68 -2.82 -5.00 12.85
N ASN A 69 -1.93 -3.98 12.76
CA ASN A 69 -0.73 -4.05 11.94
C ASN A 69 0.41 -4.85 12.59
N VAL A 70 0.44 -4.97 13.91
CA VAL A 70 1.47 -5.73 14.64
C VAL A 70 0.88 -7.02 15.20
N GLY A 71 -0.14 -6.93 16.05
CA GLY A 71 -0.80 -8.09 16.64
C GLY A 71 -1.42 -9.00 15.58
N GLY A 72 -2.14 -8.41 14.60
CA GLY A 72 -2.71 -9.15 13.49
C GLY A 72 -1.65 -9.87 12.65
N THR A 73 -0.54 -9.20 12.36
CA THR A 73 0.58 -9.83 11.64
C THR A 73 1.20 -10.97 12.44
N ALA A 74 1.36 -10.81 13.76
CA ALA A 74 1.85 -11.89 14.62
C ALA A 74 0.91 -13.11 14.65
N ASN A 75 -0.42 -12.87 14.69
CA ASN A 75 -1.41 -13.94 14.59
C ASN A 75 -1.35 -14.68 13.26
N VAL A 76 -1.11 -13.95 12.15
CA VAL A 76 -0.95 -14.56 10.82
C VAL A 76 0.37 -15.34 10.74
N ALA A 77 1.46 -14.82 11.26
CA ALA A 77 2.75 -15.52 11.32
C ALA A 77 2.68 -16.79 12.18
N ALA A 78 1.83 -16.82 13.21
CA ALA A 78 1.59 -18.00 14.06
C ALA A 78 0.95 -19.18 13.29
N LEU A 79 0.49 -19.01 12.05
CA LEU A 79 0.09 -20.11 11.17
C LEU A 79 1.29 -20.99 10.76
N GLY A 80 2.52 -20.51 10.93
CA GLY A 80 3.74 -21.27 10.62
C GLY A 80 4.01 -21.46 9.13
N ALA A 81 3.38 -20.65 8.27
CA ALA A 81 3.61 -20.65 6.82
C ALA A 81 4.45 -19.43 6.41
N PRO A 82 5.26 -19.54 5.33
CA PRO A 82 5.94 -18.39 4.76
C PRO A 82 4.97 -17.24 4.46
N LEU A 83 5.38 -15.99 4.70
CA LEU A 83 4.51 -14.83 4.73
C LEU A 83 4.99 -13.74 3.79
N VAL A 84 4.12 -13.24 2.89
CA VAL A 84 4.32 -11.95 2.23
C VAL A 84 3.60 -10.88 3.04
N TYR A 85 4.38 -9.97 3.64
CA TYR A 85 3.87 -8.82 4.38
C TYR A 85 3.98 -7.55 3.55
N TYR A 86 2.86 -6.91 3.24
CA TYR A 86 2.85 -5.65 2.49
C TYR A 86 3.01 -4.47 3.45
N SER A 87 4.21 -3.91 3.47
CA SER A 87 4.61 -2.75 4.25
C SER A 87 4.41 -1.44 3.47
N SER A 88 5.04 -0.35 3.90
CA SER A 88 4.82 0.99 3.36
C SER A 88 6.12 1.79 3.29
N ASP A 89 6.18 2.72 2.35
CA ASP A 89 7.16 3.81 2.27
C ASP A 89 7.14 4.74 3.50
N TYR A 90 6.04 4.78 4.26
CA TYR A 90 5.92 5.56 5.50
C TYR A 90 6.78 5.02 6.66
N VAL A 91 7.53 3.95 6.46
CA VAL A 91 8.60 3.54 7.38
C VAL A 91 9.80 4.49 7.36
N PHE A 92 9.88 5.38 6.38
CA PHE A 92 10.93 6.39 6.23
C PHE A 92 10.47 7.79 6.64
N ASP A 93 11.42 8.66 7.02
CA ASP A 93 11.15 10.04 7.46
C ASP A 93 11.07 11.08 6.34
N GLY A 94 11.48 10.72 5.13
CA GLY A 94 11.44 11.61 3.97
C GLY A 94 12.54 12.66 3.91
N ARG A 95 13.62 12.55 4.68
CA ARG A 95 14.70 13.54 4.78
C ARG A 95 15.88 13.27 3.86
N LYS A 96 15.92 12.12 3.21
CA LYS A 96 17.07 11.70 2.38
C LYS A 96 17.23 12.56 1.11
N GLY A 97 16.13 13.02 0.50
CA GLY A 97 16.16 13.85 -0.70
C GLY A 97 16.47 13.08 -2.01
N GLU A 98 16.63 11.77 -1.91
CA GLU A 98 16.83 10.82 -3.01
C GLU A 98 16.06 9.53 -2.70
N PRO A 99 15.83 8.62 -3.67
CA PRO A 99 15.07 7.39 -3.42
C PRO A 99 15.65 6.56 -2.28
N TYR A 100 14.77 6.10 -1.39
CA TYR A 100 15.14 5.15 -0.35
C TYR A 100 15.33 3.76 -0.94
N VAL A 101 16.38 3.08 -0.52
CA VAL A 101 16.71 1.70 -0.87
C VAL A 101 16.62 0.79 0.36
N GLU A 102 16.66 -0.52 0.17
CA GLU A 102 16.43 -1.49 1.26
C GLU A 102 17.48 -1.42 2.38
N SER A 103 18.69 -0.94 2.09
CA SER A 103 19.76 -0.73 3.10
C SER A 103 19.59 0.54 3.93
N ASP A 104 18.69 1.45 3.55
CA ASP A 104 18.42 2.65 4.33
C ASP A 104 17.70 2.31 5.65
N GLY A 105 18.16 2.92 6.74
CA GLY A 105 17.54 2.74 8.05
C GLY A 105 16.14 3.38 8.12
N PRO A 106 15.10 2.63 8.52
CA PRO A 106 13.78 3.19 8.69
C PRO A 106 13.71 4.17 9.89
N ASN A 107 12.93 5.24 9.74
CA ASN A 107 12.69 6.25 10.77
C ASN A 107 11.27 6.86 10.62
N PRO A 108 10.20 6.11 10.95
CA PRO A 108 8.83 6.53 10.67
C PRO A 108 8.40 7.74 11.50
N LEU A 109 7.76 8.72 10.84
CA LEU A 109 7.25 9.93 11.49
C LEU A 109 5.89 9.70 12.17
N SER A 110 5.00 8.92 11.55
CA SER A 110 3.61 8.74 11.97
C SER A 110 3.40 7.46 12.79
N ALA A 111 2.31 7.41 13.55
CA ALA A 111 1.86 6.19 14.23
C ALA A 111 1.64 5.05 13.23
N TYR A 112 1.00 5.34 12.07
CA TYR A 112 0.84 4.37 11.00
C TYR A 112 2.19 3.78 10.55
N GLY A 113 3.17 4.64 10.19
CA GLY A 113 4.51 4.18 9.77
C GLY A 113 5.19 3.32 10.84
N ARG A 114 5.10 3.71 12.13
CA ARG A 114 5.63 2.90 13.25
C ARG A 114 4.96 1.53 13.32
N THR A 115 3.62 1.46 13.18
CA THR A 115 2.92 0.16 13.24
C THR A 115 3.27 -0.73 12.04
N LYS A 116 3.47 -0.14 10.84
CA LYS A 116 3.92 -0.90 9.66
C LYS A 116 5.33 -1.45 9.86
N LEU A 117 6.26 -0.65 10.38
CA LEU A 117 7.62 -1.10 10.68
C LEU A 117 7.64 -2.21 11.75
N HIS A 118 6.86 -2.08 12.81
CA HIS A 118 6.77 -3.12 13.84
C HIS A 118 6.09 -4.39 13.28
N GLY A 119 5.16 -4.26 12.34
CA GLY A 119 4.57 -5.38 11.61
C GLY A 119 5.59 -6.14 10.77
N GLU A 120 6.60 -5.45 10.18
CA GLU A 120 7.72 -6.12 9.51
C GLU A 120 8.46 -7.09 10.45
N ALA A 121 8.73 -6.64 11.67
CA ALA A 121 9.36 -7.50 12.69
C ALA A 121 8.43 -8.65 13.14
N ALA A 122 7.13 -8.40 13.26
CA ALA A 122 6.14 -9.40 13.65
C ALA A 122 5.92 -10.49 12.59
N ALA A 123 6.21 -10.20 11.32
CA ALA A 123 6.13 -11.16 10.22
C ALA A 123 7.15 -12.30 10.33
N GLY A 124 8.24 -12.08 11.07
CA GLY A 124 9.24 -13.12 11.36
C GLY A 124 10.31 -13.28 10.27
N ALA A 125 11.17 -14.30 10.43
CA ALA A 125 12.34 -14.49 9.56
C ALA A 125 11.99 -15.14 8.21
N GLU A 126 10.91 -15.92 8.15
CA GLU A 126 10.45 -16.59 6.93
C GLU A 126 9.38 -15.73 6.22
N ALA A 127 9.76 -14.47 5.96
CA ALA A 127 8.86 -13.50 5.34
C ALA A 127 9.53 -12.71 4.21
N TRP A 128 8.74 -12.41 3.19
CA TRP A 128 9.01 -11.37 2.21
C TRP A 128 8.32 -10.09 2.67
N ILE A 129 9.09 -9.08 3.02
CA ILE A 129 8.58 -7.76 3.40
C ILE A 129 8.57 -6.89 2.15
N VAL A 130 7.39 -6.56 1.66
CA VAL A 130 7.20 -5.76 0.45
C VAL A 130 6.85 -4.33 0.85
N ARG A 131 7.82 -3.43 0.83
CA ARG A 131 7.58 -1.99 1.01
C ARG A 131 7.12 -1.39 -0.31
N SER A 132 5.90 -0.88 -0.32
CA SER A 132 5.29 -0.22 -1.47
C SER A 132 4.79 1.17 -1.10
N SER A 133 4.37 1.96 -2.08
CA SER A 133 4.02 3.38 -1.91
C SER A 133 2.69 3.69 -2.60
N TRP A 134 1.84 4.48 -1.93
CA TRP A 134 0.65 5.13 -2.48
C TRP A 134 -0.26 4.21 -3.31
N LEU A 135 -0.67 3.08 -2.72
CA LEU A 135 -1.47 2.08 -3.41
C LEU A 135 -2.82 2.62 -3.87
N PHE A 136 -3.17 2.36 -5.11
CA PHE A 136 -4.46 2.66 -5.68
C PHE A 136 -4.98 1.52 -6.56
N GLY A 137 -6.30 1.46 -6.74
CA GLY A 137 -6.96 0.43 -7.53
C GLY A 137 -8.40 0.80 -7.92
N PRO A 138 -9.05 -0.03 -8.73
CA PRO A 138 -10.40 0.25 -9.24
C PRO A 138 -11.48 0.13 -8.16
N THR A 139 -11.18 -0.51 -7.03
CA THR A 139 -12.13 -0.77 -5.95
C THR A 139 -11.66 -0.21 -4.60
N GLY A 140 -12.56 -0.12 -3.63
CA GLY A 140 -12.26 0.37 -2.30
C GLY A 140 -12.06 1.88 -2.23
N HIS A 141 -11.72 2.39 -1.05
CA HIS A 141 -11.45 3.81 -0.84
C HIS A 141 -9.96 4.09 -1.14
N ASN A 142 -9.68 4.99 -2.09
CA ASN A 142 -8.33 5.41 -2.45
C ASN A 142 -8.32 6.82 -3.05
N PHE A 143 -7.11 7.33 -3.33
CA PHE A 143 -6.92 8.68 -3.82
C PHE A 143 -7.55 8.90 -5.21
N VAL A 144 -7.38 7.94 -6.15
CA VAL A 144 -7.95 8.05 -7.51
C VAL A 144 -9.46 8.22 -7.44
N ARG A 145 -10.16 7.33 -6.72
CA ARG A 145 -11.63 7.42 -6.58
C ARG A 145 -12.07 8.70 -5.89
N THR A 146 -11.28 9.18 -4.92
CA THR A 146 -11.56 10.46 -4.24
C THR A 146 -11.43 11.62 -5.21
N MET A 147 -10.37 11.65 -6.03
CA MET A 147 -10.17 12.71 -7.02
C MET A 147 -11.23 12.69 -8.11
N LEU A 148 -11.57 11.51 -8.65
CA LEU A 148 -12.66 11.38 -9.64
C LEU A 148 -13.98 11.97 -9.12
N ARG A 149 -14.36 11.64 -7.89
CA ARG A 149 -15.57 12.19 -7.26
C ARG A 149 -15.48 13.70 -7.08
N LEU A 150 -14.37 14.20 -6.50
CA LEU A 150 -14.21 15.63 -6.26
C LEU A 150 -14.12 16.43 -7.56
N GLY A 151 -13.43 15.91 -8.59
CA GLY A 151 -13.32 16.56 -9.89
C GLY A 151 -14.63 16.59 -10.67
N ALA A 152 -15.56 15.65 -10.40
CA ALA A 152 -16.91 15.70 -10.96
C ALA A 152 -17.84 16.67 -10.21
N GLU A 153 -17.57 16.96 -8.92
CA GLU A 153 -18.40 17.80 -8.06
C GLU A 153 -17.93 19.26 -7.99
N ARG A 154 -16.69 19.57 -8.38
CA ARG A 154 -16.04 20.87 -8.12
C ARG A 154 -15.20 21.33 -9.30
N ASP A 155 -15.14 22.64 -9.51
CA ASP A 155 -14.27 23.25 -10.52
C ASP A 155 -12.81 23.30 -10.10
N GLU A 156 -12.55 23.26 -8.77
CA GLU A 156 -11.21 23.32 -8.20
C GLU A 156 -11.09 22.39 -6.98
N VAL A 157 -9.97 21.65 -6.90
CA VAL A 157 -9.64 20.76 -5.78
C VAL A 157 -8.27 21.12 -5.23
N ALA A 158 -8.18 21.40 -3.92
CA ALA A 158 -6.92 21.67 -3.24
C ALA A 158 -6.17 20.37 -2.96
N VAL A 159 -4.93 20.25 -3.43
CA VAL A 159 -4.10 19.03 -3.29
C VAL A 159 -2.65 19.40 -2.94
N VAL A 160 -2.04 18.64 -2.04
CA VAL A 160 -0.65 18.88 -1.57
C VAL A 160 0.37 18.66 -2.67
N GLU A 161 1.35 19.58 -2.77
CA GLU A 161 2.45 19.52 -3.73
C GLU A 161 3.82 19.22 -3.10
N ASP A 162 3.94 19.29 -1.78
CA ASP A 162 5.17 19.15 -1.01
C ASP A 162 5.36 17.74 -0.40
N GLN A 163 4.64 16.75 -0.91
CA GLN A 163 4.83 15.33 -0.62
C GLN A 163 5.03 14.59 -1.95
N ARG A 164 6.11 13.80 -2.04
CA ARG A 164 6.50 13.05 -3.24
C ARG A 164 6.65 11.57 -2.94
N GLY A 165 6.06 10.71 -3.78
CA GLY A 165 6.08 9.26 -3.63
C GLY A 165 5.86 8.56 -4.97
N CYS A 166 5.64 7.24 -4.94
CA CYS A 166 5.39 6.40 -6.13
C CYS A 166 3.93 5.91 -6.13
N PRO A 167 3.00 6.54 -6.87
CA PRO A 167 1.65 5.99 -7.01
C PRO A 167 1.73 4.58 -7.61
N THR A 168 1.27 3.56 -6.88
CA THR A 168 1.42 2.17 -7.29
C THR A 168 0.08 1.50 -7.48
N TYR A 169 -0.18 1.03 -8.70
CA TYR A 169 -1.38 0.28 -9.04
C TYR A 169 -1.35 -1.12 -8.43
N VAL A 170 -2.40 -1.49 -7.69
CA VAL A 170 -2.47 -2.78 -6.99
C VAL A 170 -2.43 -4.00 -7.94
N GLY A 171 -2.88 -3.86 -9.19
CA GLY A 171 -2.78 -4.92 -10.19
C GLY A 171 -1.32 -5.25 -10.53
N HIS A 172 -0.49 -4.23 -10.72
CA HIS A 172 0.94 -4.41 -10.99
C HIS A 172 1.67 -5.00 -9.77
N LEU A 173 1.33 -4.54 -8.56
CA LEU A 173 1.92 -5.09 -7.34
C LEU A 173 1.51 -6.55 -7.11
N ALA A 174 0.26 -6.91 -7.38
CA ALA A 174 -0.21 -8.29 -7.30
C ALA A 174 0.54 -9.20 -8.27
N ALA A 175 0.68 -8.80 -9.54
CA ALA A 175 1.44 -9.55 -10.53
C ALA A 175 2.92 -9.69 -10.14
N ALA A 176 3.54 -8.62 -9.62
CA ALA A 176 4.91 -8.65 -9.16
C ALA A 176 5.13 -9.57 -7.94
N THR A 177 4.09 -9.81 -7.13
CA THR A 177 4.18 -10.73 -5.98
C THR A 177 4.61 -12.13 -6.40
N ARG A 178 4.25 -12.60 -7.60
CA ARG A 178 4.75 -13.91 -8.14
C ARG A 178 6.26 -13.95 -8.17
N ARG A 179 6.89 -12.90 -8.66
CA ARG A 179 8.36 -12.79 -8.74
C ARG A 179 8.99 -12.61 -7.36
N VAL A 180 8.32 -11.90 -6.44
CA VAL A 180 8.80 -11.76 -5.06
C VAL A 180 8.87 -13.12 -4.37
N LEU A 181 7.93 -14.02 -4.59
CA LEU A 181 7.92 -15.39 -4.04
C LEU A 181 9.08 -16.27 -4.53
N GLU A 182 9.77 -15.89 -5.62
CA GLU A 182 10.94 -16.59 -6.14
C GLU A 182 12.26 -16.10 -5.50
N LEU A 183 12.23 -14.97 -4.77
CA LEU A 183 13.39 -14.36 -4.13
C LEU A 183 13.63 -14.98 -2.74
N PRO A 184 14.83 -14.87 -2.17
CA PRO A 184 15.06 -15.18 -0.76
C PRO A 184 14.15 -14.38 0.18
N PHE A 185 13.87 -14.87 1.38
CA PHE A 185 13.21 -14.07 2.41
C PHE A 185 13.99 -12.78 2.71
N GLY A 186 13.27 -11.70 2.95
CA GLY A 186 13.90 -10.40 3.21
C GLY A 186 13.03 -9.20 2.86
N VAL A 187 13.62 -8.01 2.97
CA VAL A 187 12.94 -6.75 2.65
C VAL A 187 13.20 -6.39 1.20
N TYR A 188 12.14 -5.99 0.49
CA TYR A 188 12.14 -5.59 -0.91
C TYR A 188 11.30 -4.33 -1.12
N HIS A 189 11.81 -3.39 -1.91
CA HIS A 189 11.05 -2.24 -2.34
C HIS A 189 10.37 -2.55 -3.69
N VAL A 190 9.04 -2.55 -3.72
CA VAL A 190 8.25 -2.87 -4.92
C VAL A 190 7.21 -1.78 -5.11
N ALA A 191 7.54 -0.80 -5.91
CA ALA A 191 6.67 0.34 -6.23
C ALA A 191 6.74 0.64 -7.73
N ALA A 192 5.79 1.40 -8.25
CA ALA A 192 5.78 1.82 -9.65
C ALA A 192 7.02 2.62 -10.00
N ASP A 193 7.43 2.54 -11.26
CA ASP A 193 8.44 3.44 -11.80
C ASP A 193 7.90 4.87 -11.93
N GLY A 194 8.81 5.85 -11.95
CA GLY A 194 8.47 7.25 -11.83
C GLY A 194 8.09 7.64 -10.39
N ASP A 195 7.90 8.92 -10.18
CA ASP A 195 7.44 9.50 -8.92
C ASP A 195 6.59 10.75 -9.23
N ALA A 196 5.75 11.13 -8.28
CA ALA A 196 4.85 12.27 -8.42
C ALA A 196 4.60 12.93 -7.07
N THR A 197 4.19 14.19 -7.08
CA THR A 197 3.49 14.77 -5.92
C THR A 197 2.02 14.35 -5.96
N TRP A 198 1.30 14.50 -4.85
CA TRP A 198 -0.15 14.27 -4.85
C TRP A 198 -0.87 15.20 -5.84
N ALA A 199 -0.36 16.45 -6.01
CA ALA A 199 -0.91 17.39 -6.97
C ALA A 199 -0.69 16.93 -8.41
N ASP A 200 0.53 16.46 -8.76
CA ASP A 200 0.82 15.91 -10.10
C ASP A 200 -0.05 14.68 -10.38
N PHE A 201 -0.26 13.82 -9.38
CA PHE A 201 -1.11 12.64 -9.52
C PHE A 201 -2.58 13.02 -9.71
N ALA A 202 -3.09 14.02 -8.98
CA ALA A 202 -4.46 14.52 -9.16
C ALA A 202 -4.70 15.15 -10.54
N GLU A 203 -3.73 15.94 -11.04
CA GLU A 203 -3.79 16.50 -12.40
C GLU A 203 -3.87 15.40 -13.45
N ALA A 204 -3.04 14.37 -13.34
CA ALA A 204 -3.08 13.24 -14.27
C ALA A 204 -4.41 12.48 -14.21
N ILE A 205 -5.01 12.31 -13.01
CA ILE A 205 -6.33 11.68 -12.88
C ILE A 205 -7.40 12.51 -13.60
N PHE A 206 -7.39 13.84 -13.44
CA PHE A 206 -8.37 14.70 -14.10
C PHE A 206 -8.17 14.72 -15.62
N GLU A 207 -6.92 14.78 -16.08
CA GLU A 207 -6.56 14.73 -17.49
C GLU A 207 -7.06 13.45 -18.16
N GLU A 208 -6.72 12.28 -17.61
CA GLU A 208 -7.05 10.97 -18.18
C GLU A 208 -8.56 10.65 -18.09
N ALA A 209 -9.24 11.14 -17.04
CA ALA A 209 -10.70 11.00 -16.90
C ALA A 209 -11.52 12.06 -17.67
N GLY A 210 -10.86 12.99 -18.37
CA GLY A 210 -11.54 14.07 -19.11
C GLY A 210 -12.34 15.02 -18.20
N LEU A 211 -11.92 15.21 -16.93
CA LEU A 211 -12.59 16.08 -16.00
C LEU A 211 -12.08 17.52 -16.11
N PRO A 212 -12.96 18.55 -16.11
CA PRO A 212 -12.56 19.95 -16.27
C PRO A 212 -11.99 20.58 -14.99
N ALA A 213 -12.02 19.88 -13.86
CA ALA A 213 -11.57 20.37 -12.57
C ALA A 213 -10.07 20.72 -12.59
N ARG A 214 -9.69 21.75 -11.84
CA ARG A 214 -8.32 22.21 -11.70
C ARG A 214 -7.76 21.82 -10.33
N VAL A 215 -6.47 21.52 -10.28
CA VAL A 215 -5.76 21.32 -9.02
C VAL A 215 -5.25 22.67 -8.51
N ARG A 216 -5.66 23.04 -7.30
CA ARG A 216 -5.03 24.12 -6.54
C ARG A 216 -3.95 23.51 -5.66
N ARG A 217 -2.70 23.77 -6.00
CA ARG A 217 -1.55 23.25 -5.27
C ARG A 217 -1.43 23.93 -3.91
N ILE A 218 -1.33 23.14 -2.84
CA ILE A 218 -1.22 23.62 -1.46
C ILE A 218 -0.09 22.91 -0.74
N SER A 219 0.36 23.48 0.38
CA SER A 219 1.33 22.82 1.25
C SER A 219 0.64 21.82 2.21
N THR A 220 1.45 20.89 2.75
CA THR A 220 1.03 20.01 3.86
C THR A 220 0.54 20.80 5.06
N ALA A 221 1.21 21.93 5.37
CA ALA A 221 0.81 22.80 6.47
C ALA A 221 -0.58 23.44 6.25
N GLU A 222 -0.89 23.86 5.02
CA GLU A 222 -2.21 24.39 4.66
C GLU A 222 -3.30 23.32 4.75
N LEU A 223 -3.00 22.07 4.36
CA LEU A 223 -3.95 20.97 4.48
C LEU A 223 -4.29 20.62 5.93
N GLY A 224 -3.35 20.76 6.85
CA GLY A 224 -3.57 20.62 8.29
C GLY A 224 -3.99 19.24 8.78
N ARG A 225 -3.52 18.14 8.14
CA ARG A 225 -3.81 16.77 8.57
C ARG A 225 -3.09 16.42 9.88
N PRO A 226 -3.72 15.60 10.78
CA PRO A 226 -3.14 15.26 12.07
C PRO A 226 -1.82 14.48 11.99
N ALA A 227 -1.74 13.49 11.12
CA ALA A 227 -0.57 12.65 11.00
C ALA A 227 0.56 13.35 10.23
N PRO A 228 1.81 13.34 10.74
CA PRO A 228 2.96 13.79 9.97
C PRO A 228 3.23 12.81 8.80
N ARG A 229 3.54 13.36 7.63
CA ARG A 229 3.83 12.59 6.42
C ARG A 229 5.22 12.91 5.91
N PRO A 230 5.96 11.92 5.38
CA PRO A 230 7.27 12.17 4.80
C PRO A 230 7.14 13.09 3.57
N PRO A 231 7.94 14.16 3.46
CA PRO A 231 7.91 15.02 2.29
C PRO A 231 8.46 14.31 1.03
N TYR A 232 9.29 13.30 1.19
CA TYR A 232 9.86 12.51 0.11
C TYR A 232 9.91 11.04 0.51
N SER A 233 9.06 10.19 -0.06
CA SER A 233 8.99 8.76 0.27
C SER A 233 9.18 7.84 -0.94
N VAL A 234 9.84 8.33 -1.98
CA VAL A 234 10.15 7.52 -3.16
C VAL A 234 11.04 6.35 -2.77
N VAL A 235 10.66 5.14 -3.17
CA VAL A 235 11.43 3.91 -2.92
C VAL A 235 11.91 3.29 -4.23
N ARG A 236 13.09 2.68 -4.20
CA ARG A 236 13.67 1.91 -5.31
C ARG A 236 14.33 0.66 -4.74
N SER A 237 14.43 -0.40 -5.55
CA SER A 237 15.12 -1.60 -5.11
C SER A 237 16.59 -1.62 -5.55
N GLU A 238 17.47 -1.94 -4.61
CA GLU A 238 18.87 -2.30 -4.87
C GLU A 238 19.11 -3.82 -4.82
N LYS A 239 18.07 -4.61 -4.48
CA LYS A 239 18.15 -6.07 -4.30
C LYS A 239 17.56 -6.87 -5.46
N GLY A 240 17.25 -6.23 -6.59
CA GLY A 240 16.68 -6.91 -7.76
C GLY A 240 15.22 -7.30 -7.59
N ALA A 241 14.46 -6.57 -6.76
CA ALA A 241 13.00 -6.73 -6.74
C ALA A 241 12.40 -6.41 -8.12
N PRO A 242 11.20 -6.94 -8.42
CA PRO A 242 10.53 -6.66 -9.69
C PRO A 242 10.34 -5.15 -9.91
N THR A 243 10.75 -4.66 -11.07
CA THR A 243 10.42 -3.30 -11.52
C THR A 243 9.00 -3.29 -12.04
N LEU A 244 8.16 -2.39 -11.51
CA LEU A 244 6.79 -2.21 -11.99
C LEU A 244 6.75 -1.21 -13.15
N PRO A 245 5.69 -1.25 -13.99
CA PRO A 245 5.45 -0.22 -14.99
C PRO A 245 5.40 1.18 -14.38
N HIS A 246 5.56 2.20 -15.23
CA HIS A 246 5.44 3.58 -14.80
C HIS A 246 4.04 3.85 -14.22
N TRP A 247 3.94 4.69 -13.17
CA TRP A 247 2.68 4.91 -12.46
C TRP A 247 1.53 5.41 -13.35
N ARG A 248 1.83 6.14 -14.46
CA ARG A 248 0.80 6.57 -15.42
C ARG A 248 0.17 5.39 -16.16
N GLU A 249 0.94 4.36 -16.51
CA GLU A 249 0.40 3.14 -17.12
C GLU A 249 -0.56 2.46 -16.14
N GLY A 250 -0.18 2.37 -14.86
CA GLY A 250 -1.05 1.83 -13.82
C GLY A 250 -2.32 2.68 -13.61
N LEU A 251 -2.26 4.01 -13.76
CA LEU A 251 -3.44 4.88 -13.71
C LEU A 251 -4.38 4.59 -14.87
N SER A 252 -3.87 4.54 -16.10
CA SER A 252 -4.67 4.25 -17.30
C SER A 252 -5.37 2.89 -17.19
N GLU A 253 -4.65 1.85 -16.76
CA GLU A 253 -5.25 0.51 -16.54
C GLU A 253 -6.31 0.53 -15.43
N CYS A 254 -6.07 1.28 -14.35
CA CYS A 254 -7.02 1.41 -13.24
C CYS A 254 -8.33 2.06 -13.71
N LEU A 255 -8.25 3.16 -14.46
CA LEU A 255 -9.42 3.87 -14.98
C LEU A 255 -10.21 3.00 -15.96
N ALA A 256 -9.55 2.32 -16.89
CA ALA A 256 -10.20 1.40 -17.83
C ALA A 256 -10.99 0.28 -17.11
N ARG A 257 -10.49 -0.22 -15.96
CA ARG A 257 -11.21 -1.21 -15.14
C ARG A 257 -12.35 -0.64 -14.29
N MET A 258 -12.46 0.67 -14.16
CA MET A 258 -13.58 1.31 -13.46
C MET A 258 -14.78 1.55 -14.40
N GLU A 259 -14.55 1.62 -15.72
CA GLU A 259 -15.58 1.87 -16.73
C GLU A 259 -16.27 0.58 -17.20
N GLY A 260 -15.67 -0.58 -17.02
CA GLY A 260 -16.18 -1.90 -17.38
C GLY A 260 -16.90 -2.59 -16.24
#